data_f989dbee7265ea407d8a22ec40aeee71
#
_entry.id   f989dbee7265ea407d8a22ec40aeee71
#
_cell.length_a   1.000
_cell.length_b   1.000
_cell.length_c   1.000
_cell.angle_alpha   90.00
_cell.angle_beta   90.00
_cell.angle_gamma   90.00
#
_symmetry.space_group_name_H-M   'P 1'
#
loop_
_entity.id
_entity.type
_entity.pdbx_description
1 polymer ?
#
loop_
_entity_poly.entity_id
_entity_poly.type
_entity_poly.pdbx_seq_one_letter_code
_entity_poly.pdbx_strand_id
1 'polypeptide(L)'
;MKIGLGAVQFGVNYGVSNTHGKTTKYEVSQILQFAYENGISLIDTATSYGSSESILGEVVTNDDWRFVTKTPHFSDNSLNSTHVNQLKESFNQSLFNLRKKYIYGLLLHSCDDLLKPGGELIFREMERLREIGMVKKIGVSAYSSKQIAAILGKFNIDIIQLPINIFDQHLFVDGWLEKLKNKNVEIHARSTFLQGLLLMPRTSIPTYFLPIKEKIELFSKSAQELSLSKLELALGYVMGINEIDKIVVGVNTIEQLREIIEATQVKVNPMKFTDVSIDDQSYTNPSLWKI
;
A
#
# COMPACT_ATOMS: atom_id res chain seq x y z
N MET A 1 1.01 -16.39 -2.71
CA MET A 1 -0.12 -15.69 -2.06
C MET A 1 -0.24 -14.25 -2.61
N LYS A 2 -1.47 -13.69 -2.73
CA LYS A 2 -1.67 -12.28 -3.13
C LYS A 2 -1.29 -11.28 -2.02
N ILE A 3 -1.27 -11.68 -0.75
CA ILE A 3 -0.95 -10.79 0.38
C ILE A 3 0.53 -10.38 0.36
N GLY A 4 0.78 -9.11 0.67
CA GLY A 4 2.05 -8.54 1.04
C GLY A 4 1.94 -7.80 2.36
N LEU A 5 3.01 -7.72 3.14
CA LEU A 5 3.02 -7.00 4.42
C LEU A 5 3.35 -5.54 4.22
N GLY A 6 2.50 -4.64 4.74
CA GLY A 6 2.82 -3.23 4.94
C GLY A 6 3.53 -3.03 6.28
N ALA A 7 4.69 -2.40 6.24
CA ALA A 7 5.58 -2.30 7.40
C ALA A 7 5.56 -0.93 8.11
N VAL A 8 4.57 -0.08 7.84
CA VAL A 8 4.49 1.25 8.46
C VAL A 8 4.40 1.16 9.99
N GLN A 9 3.60 0.21 10.53
CA GLN A 9 3.45 -0.02 11.97
C GLN A 9 4.73 -0.53 12.65
N PHE A 10 5.66 -1.08 11.88
CA PHE A 10 6.96 -1.52 12.41
C PHE A 10 7.90 -0.35 12.71
N GLY A 11 7.65 0.82 12.11
CA GLY A 11 8.49 2.00 12.26
C GLY A 11 7.88 3.15 13.04
N VAL A 12 6.57 3.32 12.97
CA VAL A 12 5.83 4.44 13.58
C VAL A 12 4.50 3.97 14.16
N ASN A 13 3.89 4.78 15.02
CA ASN A 13 2.51 4.59 15.45
C ASN A 13 1.59 5.01 14.29
N TYR A 14 0.85 4.06 13.71
CA TYR A 14 0.06 4.27 12.51
C TYR A 14 -1.26 3.50 12.52
N GLY A 15 -2.32 4.16 12.03
CA GLY A 15 -3.66 3.61 11.88
C GLY A 15 -4.67 4.18 12.88
N VAL A 16 -5.86 4.60 12.40
CA VAL A 16 -6.92 5.21 13.21
C VAL A 16 -7.49 4.24 14.25
N SER A 17 -7.41 2.94 13.97
CA SER A 17 -7.84 1.88 14.90
C SER A 17 -6.71 1.34 15.79
N ASN A 18 -5.47 1.84 15.61
CA ASN A 18 -4.32 1.31 16.32
C ASN A 18 -4.25 1.82 17.76
N THR A 19 -4.49 0.92 18.71
CA THR A 19 -4.35 1.18 20.17
C THR A 19 -3.05 0.60 20.75
N HIS A 20 -2.28 -0.17 19.96
CA HIS A 20 -1.06 -0.85 20.40
C HIS A 20 0.21 0.01 20.24
N GLY A 21 0.12 1.09 19.45
CA GLY A 21 1.28 1.88 19.10
C GLY A 21 2.17 1.22 18.04
N LYS A 22 3.47 1.52 18.06
CA LYS A 22 4.46 0.91 17.17
C LYS A 22 4.68 -0.56 17.58
N THR A 23 4.68 -1.47 16.61
CA THR A 23 4.92 -2.90 16.82
C THR A 23 6.34 -3.12 17.36
N THR A 24 6.49 -3.93 18.40
CA THR A 24 7.80 -4.24 18.98
C THR A 24 8.65 -5.08 18.02
N LYS A 25 9.98 -4.98 18.10
CA LYS A 25 10.87 -5.77 17.26
C LYS A 25 10.65 -7.29 17.43
N TYR A 26 10.33 -7.73 18.64
CA TYR A 26 10.01 -9.13 18.90
C TYR A 26 8.75 -9.55 18.12
N GLU A 27 7.69 -8.79 18.21
CA GLU A 27 6.43 -9.06 17.50
C GLU A 27 6.64 -9.01 15.97
N VAL A 28 7.44 -8.05 15.47
CA VAL A 28 7.81 -8.01 14.05
C VAL A 28 8.46 -9.31 13.61
N SER A 29 9.39 -9.86 14.42
CA SER A 29 10.05 -11.13 14.07
C SER A 29 9.06 -12.31 14.01
N GLN A 30 8.09 -12.36 14.93
CA GLN A 30 7.03 -13.39 14.94
C GLN A 30 6.09 -13.24 13.74
N ILE A 31 5.66 -12.01 13.44
CA ILE A 31 4.83 -11.71 12.27
C ILE A 31 5.54 -12.14 10.98
N LEU A 32 6.83 -11.80 10.81
CA LEU A 32 7.58 -12.13 9.59
C LEU A 32 7.80 -13.63 9.44
N GLN A 33 8.12 -14.33 10.52
CA GLN A 33 8.25 -15.79 10.49
C GLN A 33 6.94 -16.43 10.07
N PHE A 34 5.84 -16.07 10.73
CA PHE A 34 4.51 -16.61 10.42
C PHE A 34 4.07 -16.28 8.99
N ALA A 35 4.35 -15.05 8.52
CA ALA A 35 4.07 -14.64 7.15
C ALA A 35 4.82 -15.51 6.13
N TYR A 36 6.11 -15.74 6.36
CA TYR A 36 6.95 -16.55 5.49
C TYR A 36 6.46 -18.00 5.41
N GLU A 37 6.17 -18.62 6.55
CA GLU A 37 5.62 -19.98 6.64
C GLU A 37 4.29 -20.13 5.89
N ASN A 38 3.53 -19.03 5.74
CA ASN A 38 2.28 -18.99 4.98
C ASN A 38 2.42 -18.46 3.54
N GLY A 39 3.65 -18.39 3.00
CA GLY A 39 3.93 -18.06 1.61
C GLY A 39 3.78 -16.57 1.26
N ILE A 40 3.82 -15.67 2.26
CA ILE A 40 3.95 -14.24 2.05
C ILE A 40 5.42 -13.92 1.86
N SER A 41 5.77 -13.31 0.74
CA SER A 41 7.15 -13.03 0.38
C SER A 41 7.41 -11.57 -0.01
N LEU A 42 6.41 -10.68 0.14
CA LEU A 42 6.53 -9.27 -0.19
C LEU A 42 6.35 -8.41 1.05
N ILE A 43 7.27 -7.47 1.25
CA ILE A 43 7.21 -6.43 2.29
C ILE A 43 7.24 -5.07 1.62
N ASP A 44 6.24 -4.23 1.93
CA ASP A 44 6.15 -2.84 1.52
C ASP A 44 6.57 -1.92 2.68
N THR A 45 7.59 -1.11 2.46
CA THR A 45 8.09 -0.12 3.41
C THR A 45 8.28 1.24 2.73
N ALA A 46 8.86 2.21 3.41
CA ALA A 46 9.27 3.50 2.87
C ALA A 46 10.32 4.15 3.76
N THR A 47 11.14 5.03 3.17
CA THR A 47 12.11 5.85 3.92
C THR A 47 11.47 6.72 5.00
N SER A 48 10.20 7.13 4.79
CA SER A 48 9.42 7.95 5.72
C SER A 48 8.75 7.16 6.86
N TYR A 49 8.90 5.82 6.92
CA TYR A 49 8.26 5.00 7.94
C TYR A 49 9.14 4.82 9.20
N GLY A 50 9.81 5.89 9.62
CA GLY A 50 10.63 5.88 10.83
C GLY A 50 11.70 4.79 10.84
N SER A 51 11.67 3.92 11.84
CA SER A 51 12.64 2.82 11.98
C SER A 51 12.28 1.53 11.24
N SER A 52 11.26 1.54 10.36
CA SER A 52 10.76 0.33 9.71
C SER A 52 11.85 -0.44 8.95
N GLU A 53 12.60 0.25 8.07
CA GLU A 53 13.64 -0.39 7.26
C GLU A 53 14.76 -1.00 8.12
N SER A 54 15.22 -0.31 9.16
CA SER A 54 16.27 -0.82 10.05
C SER A 54 15.80 -2.03 10.86
N ILE A 55 14.57 -2.00 11.38
CA ILE A 55 13.98 -3.14 12.08
C ILE A 55 13.88 -4.35 11.15
N LEU A 56 13.38 -4.14 9.91
CA LEU A 56 13.32 -5.21 8.92
C LEU A 56 14.69 -5.80 8.60
N GLY A 57 15.71 -4.97 8.39
CA GLY A 57 17.07 -5.44 8.13
C GLY A 57 17.73 -6.18 9.30
N GLU A 58 17.26 -5.92 10.54
CA GLU A 58 17.73 -6.64 11.73
C GLU A 58 17.04 -8.00 11.95
N VAL A 59 15.75 -8.14 11.55
CA VAL A 59 14.97 -9.34 11.86
C VAL A 59 14.81 -10.28 10.67
N VAL A 60 14.95 -9.79 9.43
CA VAL A 60 14.86 -10.62 8.24
C VAL A 60 16.17 -11.36 8.02
N THR A 61 16.14 -12.69 8.16
CA THR A 61 17.33 -13.55 8.10
C THR A 61 17.49 -14.27 6.77
N ASN A 62 16.45 -14.31 5.92
CA ASN A 62 16.52 -14.97 4.61
C ASN A 62 16.46 -13.97 3.46
N ASP A 63 16.90 -14.38 2.27
CA ASP A 63 16.99 -13.54 1.08
C ASP A 63 15.76 -13.65 0.14
N ASP A 64 14.77 -14.49 0.48
CA ASP A 64 13.58 -14.71 -0.36
C ASP A 64 12.57 -13.56 -0.31
N TRP A 65 12.72 -12.66 0.66
CA TRP A 65 11.85 -11.51 0.82
C TRP A 65 12.04 -10.47 -0.29
N ARG A 66 10.94 -10.08 -0.89
CA ARG A 66 10.85 -9.02 -1.91
C ARG A 66 10.51 -7.70 -1.22
N PHE A 67 11.48 -6.80 -1.12
CA PHE A 67 11.26 -5.49 -0.55
C PHE A 67 10.81 -4.49 -1.61
N VAL A 68 9.72 -3.77 -1.32
CA VAL A 68 9.32 -2.56 -2.02
C VAL A 68 9.51 -1.41 -1.06
N THR A 69 10.32 -0.42 -1.45
CA THR A 69 10.46 0.83 -0.69
C THR A 69 10.11 2.04 -1.55
N LYS A 70 10.09 3.21 -0.94
CA LYS A 70 9.65 4.43 -1.59
C LYS A 70 10.67 5.53 -1.42
N THR A 71 10.75 6.42 -2.42
CA THR A 71 11.59 7.61 -2.39
C THR A 71 11.18 8.56 -1.27
N PRO A 72 12.04 9.48 -0.84
CA PRO A 72 11.60 10.61 -0.04
C PRO A 72 10.59 11.47 -0.82
N HIS A 73 9.84 12.30 -0.11
CA HIS A 73 9.02 13.34 -0.72
C HIS A 73 9.92 14.51 -1.12
N PHE A 74 9.68 15.09 -2.30
CA PHE A 74 10.36 16.29 -2.76
C PHE A 74 9.42 17.48 -2.61
N SER A 75 9.75 18.41 -1.69
CA SER A 75 8.89 19.56 -1.38
C SER A 75 8.92 20.67 -2.42
N ASP A 76 10.01 20.77 -3.19
CA ASP A 76 10.21 21.85 -4.14
C ASP A 76 9.26 21.74 -5.35
N ASN A 77 8.89 22.88 -5.92
CA ASN A 77 8.01 22.95 -7.09
C ASN A 77 8.70 22.53 -8.40
N SER A 78 10.03 22.44 -8.40
CA SER A 78 10.84 21.96 -9.53
C SER A 78 11.98 21.10 -9.03
N LEU A 79 12.33 20.07 -9.77
CA LEU A 79 13.36 19.10 -9.40
C LEU A 79 14.63 19.32 -10.26
N ASN A 80 15.79 19.02 -9.69
CA ASN A 80 17.09 19.22 -10.31
C ASN A 80 18.09 18.15 -9.84
N SER A 81 19.37 18.30 -10.18
CA SER A 81 20.45 17.37 -9.81
C SER A 81 20.61 17.16 -8.30
N THR A 82 20.29 18.16 -7.47
CA THR A 82 20.33 18.01 -6.01
C THR A 82 19.32 16.98 -5.54
N HIS A 83 18.11 16.98 -6.10
CA HIS A 83 17.07 15.99 -5.79
C HIS A 83 17.43 14.59 -6.28
N VAL A 84 18.14 14.49 -7.42
CA VAL A 84 18.70 13.21 -7.88
C VAL A 84 19.72 12.66 -6.87
N ASN A 85 20.59 13.52 -6.34
CA ASN A 85 21.53 13.11 -5.29
C ASN A 85 20.80 12.71 -3.99
N GLN A 86 19.77 13.45 -3.59
CA GLN A 86 18.91 13.08 -2.45
C GLN A 86 18.25 11.71 -2.64
N LEU A 87 17.76 11.40 -3.87
CA LEU A 87 17.24 10.08 -4.19
C LEU A 87 18.31 9.00 -4.02
N LYS A 88 19.53 9.21 -4.55
CA LYS A 88 20.64 8.25 -4.45
C LYS A 88 21.05 7.99 -3.01
N GLU A 89 21.21 9.04 -2.23
CA GLU A 89 21.56 8.95 -0.81
C GLU A 89 20.49 8.18 -0.02
N SER A 90 19.22 8.56 -0.20
CA SER A 90 18.09 7.90 0.42
C SER A 90 17.97 6.43 0.04
N PHE A 91 18.16 6.11 -1.24
CA PHE A 91 18.13 4.73 -1.73
C PHE A 91 19.29 3.88 -1.15
N ASN A 92 20.50 4.43 -1.11
CA ASN A 92 21.64 3.76 -0.50
C ASN A 92 21.42 3.54 1.01
N GLN A 93 20.81 4.53 1.69
CA GLN A 93 20.43 4.39 3.09
C GLN A 93 19.37 3.29 3.29
N SER A 94 18.39 3.17 2.38
CA SER A 94 17.40 2.07 2.41
C SER A 94 18.07 0.71 2.26
N LEU A 95 19.00 0.55 1.32
CA LEU A 95 19.77 -0.70 1.16
C LEU A 95 20.58 -1.05 2.41
N PHE A 96 21.23 -0.05 3.01
CA PHE A 96 21.98 -0.20 4.25
C PHE A 96 21.07 -0.62 5.40
N ASN A 97 19.96 0.08 5.60
CA ASN A 97 18.98 -0.20 6.65
C ASN A 97 18.37 -1.61 6.49
N LEU A 98 17.97 -1.98 5.28
CA LEU A 98 17.39 -3.28 4.95
C LEU A 98 18.43 -4.42 4.91
N ARG A 99 19.73 -4.09 4.96
CA ARG A 99 20.85 -5.04 4.80
C ARG A 99 20.76 -5.85 3.50
N LYS A 100 20.37 -5.17 2.41
CA LYS A 100 20.21 -5.77 1.09
C LYS A 100 21.13 -5.10 0.06
N LYS A 101 21.56 -5.86 -0.96
CA LYS A 101 22.33 -5.35 -2.09
C LYS A 101 21.44 -4.84 -3.22
N TYR A 102 20.21 -5.32 -3.29
CA TYR A 102 19.18 -4.94 -4.25
C TYR A 102 17.80 -5.11 -3.63
N ILE A 103 16.79 -4.46 -4.22
CA ILE A 103 15.39 -4.58 -3.80
C ILE A 103 14.48 -4.95 -4.98
N TYR A 104 13.29 -5.43 -4.65
CA TYR A 104 12.30 -5.80 -5.67
C TYR A 104 11.68 -4.57 -6.33
N GLY A 105 11.25 -3.58 -5.57
CA GLY A 105 10.56 -2.40 -6.10
C GLY A 105 11.01 -1.10 -5.46
N LEU A 106 11.18 -0.06 -6.29
CA LEU A 106 11.34 1.32 -5.86
C LEU A 106 10.20 2.15 -6.42
N LEU A 107 9.37 2.71 -5.55
CA LEU A 107 8.25 3.56 -5.93
C LEU A 107 8.53 5.03 -5.61
N LEU A 108 8.14 5.94 -6.50
CA LEU A 108 7.93 7.31 -6.05
C LEU A 108 6.79 7.34 -5.04
N HIS A 109 7.05 7.92 -3.86
CA HIS A 109 6.05 7.99 -2.79
C HIS A 109 4.89 8.90 -3.16
N SER A 110 5.18 10.02 -3.84
CA SER A 110 4.20 10.89 -4.49
C SER A 110 4.44 10.89 -6.00
N CYS A 111 3.49 10.37 -6.77
CA CYS A 111 3.60 10.37 -8.23
C CYS A 111 3.62 11.78 -8.83
N ASP A 112 3.07 12.77 -8.11
CA ASP A 112 3.06 14.18 -8.53
C ASP A 112 4.48 14.75 -8.65
N ASP A 113 5.46 14.19 -7.94
CA ASP A 113 6.86 14.58 -8.08
C ASP A 113 7.41 14.36 -9.50
N LEU A 114 6.94 13.32 -10.21
CA LEU A 114 7.29 13.12 -11.63
C LEU A 114 6.64 14.13 -12.57
N LEU A 115 5.56 14.76 -12.16
CA LEU A 115 4.82 15.72 -12.98
C LEU A 115 5.36 17.14 -12.82
N LYS A 116 6.24 17.37 -11.84
CA LYS A 116 6.94 18.63 -11.64
C LYS A 116 7.99 18.86 -12.75
N PRO A 117 8.34 20.13 -13.08
CA PRO A 117 9.52 20.42 -13.91
C PRO A 117 10.76 19.72 -13.33
N GLY A 118 11.50 19.00 -14.16
CA GLY A 118 12.67 18.20 -13.74
C GLY A 118 12.35 16.80 -13.17
N GLY A 119 11.09 16.41 -13.10
CA GLY A 119 10.69 15.07 -12.61
C GLY A 119 11.28 13.94 -13.45
N GLU A 120 11.52 14.18 -14.74
CA GLU A 120 12.20 13.24 -15.63
C GLU A 120 13.62 12.89 -15.19
N LEU A 121 14.31 13.77 -14.47
CA LEU A 121 15.65 13.49 -13.91
C LEU A 121 15.59 12.40 -12.83
N ILE A 122 14.54 12.47 -11.99
CA ILE A 122 14.30 11.46 -10.96
C ILE A 122 13.97 10.11 -11.60
N PHE A 123 13.10 10.11 -12.62
CA PHE A 123 12.72 8.88 -13.30
C PHE A 123 13.93 8.22 -14.01
N ARG A 124 14.76 8.99 -14.70
CA ARG A 124 16.01 8.49 -15.34
C ARG A 124 16.94 7.85 -14.30
N GLU A 125 17.06 8.41 -13.11
CA GLU A 125 17.87 7.80 -12.06
C GLU A 125 17.26 6.47 -11.58
N MET A 126 15.94 6.39 -11.46
CA MET A 126 15.27 5.12 -11.15
C MET A 126 15.48 4.06 -12.24
N GLU A 127 15.40 4.47 -13.52
CA GLU A 127 15.74 3.60 -14.66
C GLU A 127 17.20 3.12 -14.60
N ARG A 128 18.14 4.00 -14.31
CA ARG A 128 19.55 3.64 -14.13
C ARG A 128 19.74 2.60 -13.02
N LEU A 129 19.08 2.79 -11.86
CA LEU A 129 19.12 1.82 -10.76
C LEU A 129 18.56 0.45 -11.17
N ARG A 130 17.53 0.42 -12.00
CA ARG A 130 16.97 -0.81 -12.58
C ARG A 130 17.95 -1.46 -13.57
N GLU A 131 18.54 -0.70 -14.47
CA GLU A 131 19.51 -1.17 -15.48
C GLU A 131 20.76 -1.82 -14.87
N ILE A 132 21.28 -1.24 -13.77
CA ILE A 132 22.42 -1.81 -13.04
C ILE A 132 22.03 -2.93 -12.05
N GLY A 133 20.73 -3.32 -12.02
CA GLY A 133 20.24 -4.46 -11.23
C GLY A 133 20.08 -4.22 -9.74
N MET A 134 20.18 -2.96 -9.26
CA MET A 134 19.92 -2.62 -7.85
C MET A 134 18.44 -2.59 -7.50
N VAL A 135 17.56 -2.42 -8.49
CA VAL A 135 16.10 -2.47 -8.38
C VAL A 135 15.56 -3.33 -9.50
N LYS A 136 14.61 -4.22 -9.20
CA LYS A 136 13.99 -5.06 -10.23
C LYS A 136 12.84 -4.35 -10.94
N LYS A 137 12.04 -3.56 -10.23
CA LYS A 137 10.86 -2.84 -10.73
C LYS A 137 10.84 -1.41 -10.22
N ILE A 138 10.50 -0.47 -11.10
CA ILE A 138 10.33 0.94 -10.74
C ILE A 138 8.90 1.38 -10.99
N GLY A 139 8.40 2.33 -10.20
CA GLY A 139 7.03 2.80 -10.36
C GLY A 139 6.63 3.89 -9.39
N VAL A 140 5.34 3.98 -9.13
CA VAL A 140 4.76 5.09 -8.37
C VAL A 140 3.68 4.63 -7.40
N SER A 141 3.43 5.42 -6.34
CA SER A 141 2.21 5.38 -5.55
C SER A 141 1.29 6.52 -6.04
N ALA A 142 0.08 6.18 -6.46
CA ALA A 142 -0.90 7.14 -7.01
C ALA A 142 -2.26 7.00 -6.32
N TYR A 143 -3.10 8.01 -6.47
CA TYR A 143 -4.42 8.09 -5.85
C TYR A 143 -5.56 8.24 -6.86
N SER A 144 -5.32 8.79 -8.04
CA SER A 144 -6.38 9.16 -8.96
C SER A 144 -6.12 8.74 -10.40
N SER A 145 -7.20 8.57 -11.15
CA SER A 145 -7.17 8.30 -12.58
C SER A 145 -6.42 9.39 -13.36
N LYS A 146 -6.53 10.66 -12.95
CA LYS A 146 -5.81 11.78 -13.54
C LYS A 146 -4.29 11.64 -13.38
N GLN A 147 -3.82 11.25 -12.18
CA GLN A 147 -2.41 10.97 -11.92
C GLN A 147 -1.92 9.80 -12.78
N ILE A 148 -2.67 8.69 -12.80
CA ILE A 148 -2.32 7.50 -13.58
C ILE A 148 -2.19 7.85 -15.07
N ALA A 149 -3.16 8.57 -15.64
CA ALA A 149 -3.14 8.98 -17.03
C ALA A 149 -1.91 9.85 -17.35
N ALA A 150 -1.59 10.83 -16.50
CA ALA A 150 -0.45 11.71 -16.68
C ALA A 150 0.90 10.96 -16.61
N ILE A 151 1.04 10.00 -15.67
CA ILE A 151 2.23 9.16 -15.54
C ILE A 151 2.39 8.24 -16.75
N LEU A 152 1.35 7.50 -17.13
CA LEU A 152 1.41 6.55 -18.27
C LEU A 152 1.59 7.24 -19.62
N GLY A 153 1.27 8.52 -19.72
CA GLY A 153 1.53 9.34 -20.91
C GLY A 153 2.97 9.75 -21.10
N LYS A 154 3.82 9.64 -20.06
CA LYS A 154 5.19 10.14 -20.08
C LYS A 154 6.24 9.09 -19.69
N PHE A 155 5.87 8.11 -18.86
CA PHE A 155 6.81 7.21 -18.21
C PHE A 155 6.37 5.75 -18.34
N ASN A 156 7.35 4.87 -18.52
CA ASN A 156 7.13 3.42 -18.53
C ASN A 156 7.43 2.85 -17.13
N ILE A 157 6.38 2.60 -16.37
CA ILE A 157 6.47 2.03 -15.02
C ILE A 157 6.22 0.53 -15.04
N ASP A 158 6.89 -0.20 -14.16
CA ASP A 158 6.74 -1.66 -14.00
C ASP A 158 5.71 -2.03 -12.93
N ILE A 159 5.51 -1.12 -11.96
CA ILE A 159 4.69 -1.38 -10.77
C ILE A 159 3.96 -0.08 -10.35
N ILE A 160 2.73 -0.24 -9.87
CA ILE A 160 1.96 0.87 -9.30
C ILE A 160 1.30 0.45 -7.99
N GLN A 161 1.27 1.34 -7.01
CA GLN A 161 0.57 1.14 -5.75
C GLN A 161 -0.62 2.10 -5.64
N LEU A 162 -1.82 1.55 -5.42
CA LEU A 162 -3.10 2.25 -5.50
C LEU A 162 -3.95 1.99 -4.24
N PRO A 163 -4.70 2.98 -3.72
CA PRO A 163 -5.75 2.72 -2.74
C PRO A 163 -6.91 1.99 -3.43
N ILE A 164 -7.28 0.84 -2.91
CA ILE A 164 -8.43 0.05 -3.40
C ILE A 164 -9.07 -0.63 -2.20
N ASN A 165 -10.32 -0.32 -1.96
CA ASN A 165 -11.14 -0.94 -0.93
C ASN A 165 -12.61 -0.81 -1.26
N ILE A 166 -13.49 -1.40 -0.45
CA ILE A 166 -14.92 -1.43 -0.72
C ILE A 166 -15.60 -0.05 -0.71
N PHE A 167 -14.99 0.98 -0.08
CA PHE A 167 -15.47 2.36 -0.14
C PHE A 167 -14.83 3.15 -1.29
N ASP A 168 -13.59 2.83 -1.68
CA ASP A 168 -12.84 3.48 -2.75
C ASP A 168 -12.76 2.56 -3.97
N GLN A 169 -13.75 2.65 -4.86
CA GLN A 169 -13.95 1.76 -5.99
C GLN A 169 -13.60 2.41 -7.34
N HIS A 170 -13.37 3.73 -7.38
CA HIS A 170 -13.34 4.51 -8.62
C HIS A 170 -12.35 3.97 -9.65
N LEU A 171 -11.13 3.57 -9.24
CA LEU A 171 -10.12 3.05 -10.17
C LEU A 171 -10.51 1.70 -10.78
N PHE A 172 -11.25 0.88 -10.04
CA PHE A 172 -11.78 -0.38 -10.53
C PHE A 172 -12.96 -0.15 -11.47
N VAL A 173 -13.96 0.61 -11.04
CA VAL A 173 -15.20 0.86 -11.79
C VAL A 173 -14.90 1.60 -13.11
N ASP A 174 -13.97 2.55 -13.12
CA ASP A 174 -13.56 3.31 -14.31
C ASP A 174 -12.63 2.52 -15.26
N GLY A 175 -12.35 1.24 -14.97
CA GLY A 175 -11.55 0.35 -15.82
C GLY A 175 -10.06 0.67 -15.87
N TRP A 176 -9.54 1.42 -14.87
CA TRP A 176 -8.11 1.77 -14.82
C TRP A 176 -7.22 0.57 -14.52
N LEU A 177 -7.71 -0.40 -13.74
CA LEU A 177 -6.93 -1.59 -13.43
C LEU A 177 -6.69 -2.45 -14.68
N GLU A 178 -7.70 -2.62 -15.52
CA GLU A 178 -7.56 -3.31 -16.81
C GLU A 178 -6.58 -2.58 -17.74
N LYS A 179 -6.68 -1.24 -17.84
CA LYS A 179 -5.76 -0.43 -18.64
C LYS A 179 -4.30 -0.60 -18.19
N LEU A 180 -4.05 -0.68 -16.88
CA LEU A 180 -2.72 -0.92 -16.30
C LEU A 180 -2.23 -2.34 -16.64
N LYS A 181 -3.08 -3.35 -16.51
CA LYS A 181 -2.72 -4.74 -16.87
C LYS A 181 -2.40 -4.88 -18.35
N ASN A 182 -3.14 -4.21 -19.25
CA ASN A 182 -2.86 -4.20 -20.69
C ASN A 182 -1.50 -3.55 -21.04
N LYS A 183 -0.93 -2.77 -20.11
CA LYS A 183 0.44 -2.24 -20.18
C LYS A 183 1.47 -3.08 -19.40
N ASN A 184 1.10 -4.27 -18.92
CA ASN A 184 1.94 -5.15 -18.10
C ASN A 184 2.42 -4.52 -16.78
N VAL A 185 1.69 -3.56 -16.23
CA VAL A 185 2.01 -2.94 -14.94
C VAL A 185 1.54 -3.86 -13.81
N GLU A 186 2.41 -4.15 -12.84
CA GLU A 186 2.07 -4.86 -11.61
C GLU A 186 1.31 -3.93 -10.66
N ILE A 187 0.13 -4.38 -10.17
CA ILE A 187 -0.75 -3.56 -9.35
C ILE A 187 -0.72 -4.04 -7.90
N HIS A 188 -0.30 -3.15 -7.01
CA HIS A 188 -0.37 -3.35 -5.56
C HIS A 188 -1.52 -2.53 -4.98
N ALA A 189 -2.54 -3.20 -4.45
CA ALA A 189 -3.61 -2.55 -3.68
C ALA A 189 -3.13 -2.25 -2.26
N ARG A 190 -3.37 -1.04 -1.78
CA ARG A 190 -3.18 -0.63 -0.37
C ARG A 190 -4.47 -0.07 0.21
N SER A 191 -4.47 0.25 1.48
CA SER A 191 -5.63 0.84 2.18
C SER A 191 -6.88 -0.05 2.19
N THR A 192 -6.72 -1.37 2.07
CA THR A 192 -7.83 -2.35 2.05
C THR A 192 -8.78 -2.17 3.23
N PHE A 193 -8.27 -1.82 4.41
CA PHE A 193 -9.05 -1.62 5.62
C PHE A 193 -9.19 -0.15 6.03
N LEU A 194 -8.79 0.81 5.19
CA LEU A 194 -8.80 2.26 5.50
C LEU A 194 -8.21 2.57 6.88
N GLN A 195 -6.93 2.22 7.08
CA GLN A 195 -6.25 2.36 8.39
C GLN A 195 -7.00 1.68 9.56
N GLY A 196 -7.78 0.64 9.27
CA GLY A 196 -8.59 -0.09 10.24
C GLY A 196 -10.02 0.45 10.44
N LEU A 197 -10.39 1.60 9.86
CA LEU A 197 -11.72 2.18 9.98
C LEU A 197 -12.84 1.17 9.68
N LEU A 198 -12.69 0.37 8.61
CA LEU A 198 -13.68 -0.63 8.20
C LEU A 198 -13.91 -1.73 9.25
N LEU A 199 -12.92 -1.99 10.10
CA LEU A 199 -12.96 -3.07 11.09
C LEU A 199 -13.43 -2.59 12.47
N MET A 200 -13.48 -1.25 12.69
CA MET A 200 -13.82 -0.69 14.00
C MET A 200 -15.26 -1.03 14.44
N PRO A 201 -15.46 -1.22 15.75
CA PRO A 201 -16.79 -1.19 16.33
C PRO A 201 -17.48 0.16 16.07
N ARG A 202 -18.78 0.15 15.81
CA ARG A 202 -19.55 1.38 15.52
C ARG A 202 -19.35 2.47 16.58
N THR A 203 -19.27 2.10 17.83
CA THR A 203 -19.10 3.00 18.98
C THR A 203 -17.74 3.67 19.06
N SER A 204 -16.75 3.16 18.33
CA SER A 204 -15.37 3.65 18.34
C SER A 204 -15.03 4.48 17.09
N ILE A 205 -15.96 4.63 16.15
CA ILE A 205 -15.73 5.38 14.92
C ILE A 205 -15.64 6.88 15.24
N PRO A 206 -14.55 7.57 14.84
CA PRO A 206 -14.38 9.00 15.08
C PRO A 206 -15.51 9.84 14.47
N THR A 207 -15.87 10.95 15.12
CA THR A 207 -16.95 11.87 14.69
C THR A 207 -16.71 12.43 13.29
N TYR A 208 -15.45 12.52 12.85
CA TYR A 208 -15.09 12.92 11.48
C TYR A 208 -15.82 12.09 10.41
N PHE A 209 -16.11 10.82 10.67
CA PHE A 209 -16.76 9.91 9.71
C PHE A 209 -18.29 9.85 9.84
N LEU A 210 -18.91 10.70 10.65
CA LEU A 210 -20.38 10.77 10.75
C LEU A 210 -21.10 11.02 9.41
N PRO A 211 -20.57 11.85 8.49
CA PRO A 211 -21.23 12.07 7.19
C PRO A 211 -21.34 10.81 6.32
N ILE A 212 -20.46 9.82 6.53
CA ILE A 212 -20.49 8.55 5.79
C ILE A 212 -21.07 7.38 6.61
N LYS A 213 -21.72 7.67 7.72
CA LYS A 213 -22.29 6.67 8.65
C LYS A 213 -23.19 5.66 7.94
N GLU A 214 -24.05 6.12 7.03
CA GLU A 214 -24.97 5.25 6.29
C GLU A 214 -24.20 4.21 5.44
N LYS A 215 -23.09 4.61 4.80
CA LYS A 215 -22.22 3.69 4.05
C LYS A 215 -21.54 2.66 4.94
N ILE A 216 -21.10 3.10 6.15
CA ILE A 216 -20.51 2.18 7.16
C ILE A 216 -21.56 1.18 7.66
N GLU A 217 -22.81 1.62 7.87
CA GLU A 217 -23.92 0.76 8.26
C GLU A 217 -24.28 -0.23 7.15
N LEU A 218 -24.37 0.25 5.90
CA LEU A 218 -24.62 -0.60 4.73
C LEU A 218 -23.54 -1.67 4.56
N PHE A 219 -22.26 -1.31 4.66
CA PHE A 219 -21.15 -2.27 4.66
C PHE A 219 -21.30 -3.33 5.76
N SER A 220 -21.61 -2.90 6.98
CA SER A 220 -21.79 -3.82 8.10
C SER A 220 -22.98 -4.76 7.91
N LYS A 221 -24.08 -4.25 7.35
CA LYS A 221 -25.28 -5.04 7.00
C LYS A 221 -24.97 -6.05 5.90
N SER A 222 -24.27 -5.64 4.85
CA SER A 222 -23.83 -6.52 3.75
C SER A 222 -22.97 -7.70 4.25
N ALA A 223 -22.06 -7.43 5.20
CA ALA A 223 -21.29 -8.50 5.84
C ALA A 223 -22.18 -9.50 6.57
N GLN A 224 -23.14 -9.02 7.37
CA GLN A 224 -24.10 -9.86 8.09
C GLN A 224 -24.98 -10.70 7.15
N GLU A 225 -25.52 -10.12 6.09
CA GLU A 225 -26.35 -10.80 5.09
C GLU A 225 -25.60 -11.95 4.39
N LEU A 226 -24.28 -11.81 4.23
CA LEU A 226 -23.41 -12.83 3.67
C LEU A 226 -22.85 -13.81 4.72
N SER A 227 -23.19 -13.64 6.00
CA SER A 227 -22.59 -14.39 7.11
C SER A 227 -21.05 -14.28 7.14
N LEU A 228 -20.51 -13.11 6.78
CA LEU A 228 -19.10 -12.78 6.82
C LEU A 228 -18.79 -11.80 7.94
N SER A 229 -17.58 -11.86 8.48
CA SER A 229 -17.02 -10.77 9.27
C SER A 229 -16.72 -9.54 8.38
N LYS A 230 -16.57 -8.38 8.99
CA LYS A 230 -16.15 -7.15 8.29
C LYS A 230 -14.78 -7.31 7.61
N LEU A 231 -13.86 -8.04 8.26
CA LEU A 231 -12.54 -8.36 7.72
C LEU A 231 -12.66 -9.19 6.44
N GLU A 232 -13.45 -10.27 6.48
CA GLU A 232 -13.66 -11.15 5.35
C GLU A 232 -14.32 -10.43 4.17
N LEU A 233 -15.32 -9.58 4.42
CA LEU A 233 -15.94 -8.81 3.35
C LEU A 233 -14.98 -7.78 2.76
N ALA A 234 -14.27 -7.00 3.59
CA ALA A 234 -13.35 -5.97 3.11
C ALA A 234 -12.17 -6.56 2.33
N LEU A 235 -11.58 -7.64 2.82
CA LEU A 235 -10.50 -8.34 2.11
C LEU A 235 -11.02 -9.08 0.89
N GLY A 236 -12.14 -9.81 1.04
CA GLY A 236 -12.78 -10.58 -0.03
C GLY A 236 -13.19 -9.73 -1.23
N TYR A 237 -13.57 -8.46 -1.00
CA TYR A 237 -13.81 -7.47 -2.04
C TYR A 237 -12.54 -7.26 -2.91
N VAL A 238 -11.40 -6.97 -2.29
CA VAL A 238 -10.14 -6.71 -3.01
C VAL A 238 -9.58 -8.01 -3.62
N MET A 239 -9.74 -9.16 -2.93
CA MET A 239 -9.37 -10.49 -3.44
C MET A 239 -10.18 -10.88 -4.68
N GLY A 240 -11.41 -10.39 -4.80
CA GLY A 240 -12.30 -10.62 -5.95
C GLY A 240 -11.91 -9.85 -7.22
N ILE A 241 -11.02 -8.86 -7.13
CA ILE A 241 -10.52 -8.08 -8.27
C ILE A 241 -9.33 -8.83 -8.87
N ASN A 242 -9.49 -9.34 -10.08
CA ASN A 242 -8.48 -10.20 -10.72
C ASN A 242 -7.20 -9.46 -11.10
N GLU A 243 -7.31 -8.20 -11.46
CA GLU A 243 -6.23 -7.33 -11.94
C GLU A 243 -5.19 -7.02 -10.86
N ILE A 244 -5.55 -7.18 -9.58
CA ILE A 244 -4.65 -6.93 -8.45
C ILE A 244 -3.65 -8.07 -8.29
N ASP A 245 -2.37 -7.76 -8.34
CA ASP A 245 -1.28 -8.73 -8.17
C ASP A 245 -0.92 -8.92 -6.69
N LYS A 246 -0.92 -7.83 -5.89
CA LYS A 246 -0.64 -7.84 -4.45
C LYS A 246 -1.59 -6.96 -3.67
N ILE A 247 -1.91 -7.39 -2.46
CA ILE A 247 -2.71 -6.65 -1.48
C ILE A 247 -1.82 -6.39 -0.28
N VAL A 248 -1.44 -5.14 -0.08
CA VAL A 248 -0.57 -4.71 1.01
C VAL A 248 -1.41 -4.46 2.25
N VAL A 249 -1.19 -5.26 3.28
CA VAL A 249 -1.90 -5.17 4.56
C VAL A 249 -0.93 -4.92 5.71
N GLY A 250 -1.26 -3.95 6.56
CA GLY A 250 -0.52 -3.69 7.79
C GLY A 250 -1.13 -4.44 8.97
N VAL A 251 -0.28 -4.95 9.86
CA VAL A 251 -0.68 -5.61 11.10
C VAL A 251 0.21 -5.16 12.25
N ASN A 252 -0.33 -5.22 13.47
CA ASN A 252 0.41 -4.96 14.70
C ASN A 252 0.73 -6.24 15.47
N THR A 253 -0.04 -7.32 15.25
CA THR A 253 0.14 -8.60 15.96
C THR A 253 0.05 -9.79 15.00
N ILE A 254 0.58 -10.94 15.45
CA ILE A 254 0.52 -12.20 14.71
C ILE A 254 -0.93 -12.68 14.57
N GLU A 255 -1.79 -12.42 15.56
CA GLU A 255 -3.22 -12.77 15.53
C GLU A 255 -3.93 -12.06 14.39
N GLN A 256 -3.69 -10.75 14.23
CA GLN A 256 -4.25 -10.00 13.09
C GLN A 256 -3.80 -10.58 11.74
N LEU A 257 -2.53 -11.01 11.63
CA LEU A 257 -2.05 -11.64 10.41
C LEU A 257 -2.73 -13.00 10.17
N ARG A 258 -2.95 -13.78 11.22
CA ARG A 258 -3.66 -15.08 11.14
C ARG A 258 -5.08 -14.89 10.61
N GLU A 259 -5.83 -13.96 11.20
CA GLU A 259 -7.20 -13.63 10.76
C GLU A 259 -7.22 -13.18 9.28
N ILE A 260 -6.24 -12.37 8.85
CA ILE A 260 -6.11 -11.93 7.46
C ILE A 260 -5.84 -13.12 6.54
N ILE A 261 -4.94 -14.04 6.91
CA ILE A 261 -4.63 -15.23 6.10
C ILE A 261 -5.85 -16.12 5.97
N GLU A 262 -6.58 -16.38 7.04
CA GLU A 262 -7.83 -17.13 7.01
C GLU A 262 -8.87 -16.48 6.10
N ALA A 263 -9.03 -15.16 6.19
CA ALA A 263 -9.95 -14.40 5.36
C ALA A 263 -9.60 -14.40 3.85
N THR A 264 -8.37 -14.78 3.46
CA THR A 264 -8.00 -14.90 2.03
C THR A 264 -8.77 -15.97 1.26
N GLN A 265 -9.43 -16.89 1.97
CA GLN A 265 -10.28 -17.92 1.36
C GLN A 265 -11.60 -17.33 0.82
N VAL A 266 -11.99 -16.15 1.30
CA VAL A 266 -13.20 -15.47 0.85
C VAL A 266 -12.91 -14.60 -0.35
N LYS A 267 -13.73 -14.75 -1.40
CA LYS A 267 -13.77 -13.86 -2.57
C LYS A 267 -15.22 -13.50 -2.83
N VAL A 268 -15.49 -12.22 -2.93
CA VAL A 268 -16.82 -11.74 -3.32
C VAL A 268 -16.77 -11.09 -4.71
N ASN A 269 -17.91 -11.03 -5.39
CA ASN A 269 -17.98 -10.28 -6.65
C ASN A 269 -18.03 -8.77 -6.33
N PRO A 270 -16.99 -7.98 -6.70
CA PRO A 270 -16.92 -6.56 -6.33
C PRO A 270 -18.08 -5.73 -6.89
N MET A 271 -18.63 -6.12 -8.07
CA MET A 271 -19.73 -5.41 -8.71
C MET A 271 -21.05 -5.45 -7.93
N LYS A 272 -21.17 -6.31 -6.92
CA LYS A 272 -22.34 -6.37 -6.04
C LYS A 272 -22.34 -5.32 -4.92
N PHE A 273 -21.27 -4.52 -4.78
CA PHE A 273 -21.08 -3.58 -3.68
C PHE A 273 -20.88 -2.14 -4.18
N THR A 274 -21.34 -1.80 -5.37
CA THR A 274 -21.21 -0.45 -5.93
C THR A 274 -21.98 0.60 -5.13
N ASP A 275 -23.04 0.20 -4.45
CA ASP A 275 -23.85 1.03 -3.55
C ASP A 275 -23.14 1.40 -2.25
N VAL A 276 -22.10 0.67 -1.86
CA VAL A 276 -21.25 0.96 -0.68
C VAL A 276 -20.19 2.02 -1.00
N SER A 277 -19.91 2.30 -2.27
CA SER A 277 -18.88 3.26 -2.71
C SER A 277 -19.11 4.67 -2.16
N ILE A 278 -17.99 5.37 -1.94
CA ILE A 278 -17.93 6.76 -1.47
C ILE A 278 -17.06 7.55 -2.44
N ASP A 279 -17.64 8.56 -3.09
CA ASP A 279 -16.95 9.39 -4.08
C ASP A 279 -16.07 10.47 -3.43
N ASP A 280 -16.45 10.91 -2.22
CA ASP A 280 -15.73 11.97 -1.51
C ASP A 280 -14.41 11.44 -0.95
N GLN A 281 -13.32 11.85 -1.60
CA GLN A 281 -11.95 11.45 -1.22
C GLN A 281 -11.54 11.94 0.18
N SER A 282 -12.23 12.93 0.76
CA SER A 282 -11.95 13.33 2.15
C SER A 282 -12.18 12.19 3.15
N TYR A 283 -12.98 11.17 2.79
CA TYR A 283 -13.22 10.00 3.62
C TYR A 283 -12.49 8.74 3.15
N THR A 284 -12.16 8.63 1.86
CA THR A 284 -11.53 7.43 1.30
C THR A 284 -10.01 7.55 1.17
N ASN A 285 -9.48 8.78 1.21
CA ASN A 285 -8.03 9.03 1.16
C ASN A 285 -7.50 9.44 2.55
N PRO A 286 -6.81 8.54 3.28
CA PRO A 286 -6.29 8.84 4.60
C PRO A 286 -5.29 10.02 4.68
N SER A 287 -4.66 10.41 3.57
CA SER A 287 -3.77 11.58 3.56
C SER A 287 -4.50 12.92 3.71
N LEU A 288 -5.81 12.92 3.51
CA LEU A 288 -6.68 14.10 3.64
C LEU A 288 -7.43 14.15 4.98
N TRP A 289 -7.31 13.14 5.83
CA TRP A 289 -8.04 13.09 7.10
C TRP A 289 -7.57 14.15 8.08
N LYS A 290 -8.53 14.71 8.80
CA LYS A 290 -8.32 15.73 9.84
C LYS A 290 -8.82 15.21 11.20
N ILE A 291 -8.24 14.09 11.64
CA ILE A 291 -8.58 13.35 12.87
C ILE A 291 -7.44 13.37 13.86
#